data_363abe33ffbce3aae92cdd2b5a3b8373
#
_entry.id   363abe33ffbce3aae92cdd2b5a3b8373
#
_cell.length_a   1.000
_cell.length_b   1.000
_cell.length_c   1.000
_cell.angle_alpha   90.00
_cell.angle_beta   90.00
_cell.angle_gamma   90.00
#
_symmetry.space_group_name_H-M   'P 1'
#
loop_
_entity.id
_entity.type
_entity.pdbx_description
1 polymer ?
#
loop_
_entity_poly.entity_id
_entity_poly.type
_entity_poly.pdbx_seq_one_letter_code
_entity_poly.pdbx_strand_id
1 'polypeptide(L)'
;MKKIQMNRRAALKLTAASAGALVVTRNLLNAEDVLKPFGDKFARLESLTTGDWWKRPSNTGVPLKGGRKAAAPNLNVPRDQVVAFAIYTHQNGVLKITGQLFPLKPGEKREARLEFKRNGLWVEADKVEVHYPGWDAHFRIEKWDNTLNVPYRVCHGAKANFEGLIRRDPSDKDVIVVANLSCNSSRTGGPRKEIVDNLRHHDPDLLY
;
A
#
# COMPACT_ATOMS: atom_id res chain seq x y z
N MET A 1 24.71 -0.91 40.54
CA MET A 1 23.60 -0.87 39.57
C MET A 1 23.18 -2.28 39.22
N LYS A 2 21.98 -2.74 39.67
CA LYS A 2 21.45 -4.07 39.34
C LYS A 2 20.80 -4.02 37.95
N LYS A 3 21.32 -4.78 36.98
CA LYS A 3 20.66 -5.01 35.70
C LYS A 3 19.40 -5.88 35.93
N ILE A 4 18.24 -5.32 35.63
CA ILE A 4 16.99 -6.08 35.60
C ILE A 4 16.93 -6.81 34.25
N GLN A 5 17.11 -8.12 34.25
CA GLN A 5 16.87 -8.96 33.10
C GLN A 5 15.38 -9.27 33.04
N MET A 6 14.67 -8.68 32.09
CA MET A 6 13.27 -9.00 31.80
C MET A 6 13.20 -10.20 30.87
N ASN A 7 12.53 -11.25 31.29
CA ASN A 7 12.39 -12.46 30.49
C ASN A 7 11.32 -12.25 29.40
N ARG A 8 11.47 -12.92 28.23
CA ARG A 8 10.62 -12.76 27.04
C ARG A 8 9.12 -13.00 27.30
N ARG A 9 8.75 -13.81 28.30
CA ARG A 9 7.35 -14.06 28.67
C ARG A 9 6.69 -12.89 29.42
N ALA A 10 7.47 -12.10 30.14
CA ALA A 10 6.98 -10.87 30.79
C ALA A 10 6.75 -9.74 29.77
N ALA A 11 7.60 -9.63 28.75
CA ALA A 11 7.43 -8.67 27.66
C ALA A 11 6.16 -8.96 26.83
N LEU A 12 5.88 -10.26 26.56
CA LEU A 12 4.66 -10.65 25.83
C LEU A 12 3.36 -10.40 26.62
N LYS A 13 3.40 -10.48 27.94
CA LYS A 13 2.21 -10.16 28.77
C LYS A 13 1.94 -8.65 28.84
N LEU A 14 2.97 -7.80 28.80
CA LEU A 14 2.80 -6.34 28.74
C LEU A 14 2.26 -5.88 27.37
N THR A 15 2.69 -6.52 26.27
CA THR A 15 2.17 -6.20 24.93
C THR A 15 0.71 -6.64 24.74
N ALA A 16 0.28 -7.74 25.37
CA ALA A 16 -1.12 -8.18 25.33
C ALA A 16 -2.06 -7.26 26.13
N ALA A 17 -1.60 -6.69 27.25
CA ALA A 17 -2.37 -5.74 28.03
C ALA A 17 -2.51 -4.37 27.35
N SER A 18 -1.49 -3.94 26.59
CA SER A 18 -1.55 -2.68 25.84
C SER A 18 -2.40 -2.77 24.55
N ALA A 19 -2.47 -3.96 23.93
CA ALA A 19 -3.34 -4.17 22.77
C ALA A 19 -4.83 -4.14 23.12
N GLY A 20 -5.21 -4.65 24.29
CA GLY A 20 -6.59 -4.59 24.78
C GLY A 20 -7.06 -3.17 25.13
N ALA A 21 -6.18 -2.33 25.67
CA ALA A 21 -6.48 -0.93 25.97
C ALA A 21 -6.60 -0.06 24.72
N LEU A 22 -5.85 -0.36 23.65
CA LEU A 22 -5.92 0.36 22.37
C LEU A 22 -7.21 0.07 21.59
N VAL A 23 -7.81 -1.10 21.75
CA VAL A 23 -9.08 -1.44 21.09
C VAL A 23 -10.26 -0.71 21.74
N VAL A 24 -10.23 -0.51 23.06
CA VAL A 24 -11.31 0.21 23.77
C VAL A 24 -11.23 1.72 23.57
N THR A 25 -10.03 2.30 23.40
CA THR A 25 -9.87 3.73 23.13
C THR A 25 -10.17 4.12 21.68
N ARG A 26 -10.14 3.18 20.71
CA ARG A 26 -10.51 3.48 19.31
C ARG A 26 -11.99 3.86 19.15
N ASN A 27 -12.86 3.47 20.03
CA ASN A 27 -14.29 3.81 19.97
C ASN A 27 -14.65 5.15 20.63
N LEU A 28 -13.67 5.87 21.22
CA LEU A 28 -13.88 7.16 21.88
C LEU A 28 -13.12 8.31 21.22
N LEU A 29 -12.42 8.08 20.11
CA LEU A 29 -11.85 9.16 19.31
C LEU A 29 -12.99 9.90 18.63
N ASN A 30 -13.18 11.16 18.98
CA ASN A 30 -14.10 12.05 18.30
C ASN A 30 -13.78 12.09 16.80
N ALA A 31 -14.80 12.22 15.96
CA ALA A 31 -14.64 12.31 14.52
C ALA A 31 -13.64 13.41 14.08
N GLU A 32 -13.44 14.44 14.91
CA GLU A 32 -12.46 15.51 14.70
C GLU A 32 -11.02 15.05 14.88
N ASP A 33 -10.72 14.12 15.82
CA ASP A 33 -9.37 13.58 16.02
C ASP A 33 -8.93 12.66 14.88
N VAL A 34 -9.90 12.04 14.18
CA VAL A 34 -9.66 11.25 12.97
C VAL A 34 -9.33 12.14 11.76
N LEU A 35 -9.73 13.41 11.79
CA LEU A 35 -9.54 14.35 10.68
C LEU A 35 -8.14 14.99 10.66
N LYS A 36 -7.34 14.86 11.71
CA LYS A 36 -5.97 15.41 11.80
C LYS A 36 -4.95 14.38 12.29
N PRO A 37 -4.74 13.28 11.55
CA PRO A 37 -3.90 12.17 12.01
C PRO A 37 -2.43 12.57 12.20
N PHE A 38 -1.99 13.67 11.59
CA PHE A 38 -0.61 14.17 11.70
C PHE A 38 -0.47 15.40 12.59
N GLY A 39 -1.59 15.91 13.13
CA GLY A 39 -1.62 17.17 13.90
C GLY A 39 -1.24 18.40 13.09
N ASP A 40 -1.20 19.54 13.75
CA ASP A 40 -0.98 20.83 13.08
C ASP A 40 0.38 20.98 12.39
N LYS A 41 1.38 20.16 12.77
CA LYS A 41 2.72 20.18 12.16
C LYS A 41 2.73 19.79 10.69
N PHE A 42 1.75 19.00 10.24
CA PHE A 42 1.68 18.44 8.89
C PHE A 42 0.36 18.77 8.18
N ALA A 43 -0.21 19.92 8.49
CA ALA A 43 -1.49 20.40 7.93
C ALA A 43 -1.58 20.32 6.40
N ARG A 44 -0.45 20.33 5.67
CA ARG A 44 -0.43 20.17 4.22
C ARG A 44 -0.68 18.74 3.77
N LEU A 45 -0.21 17.74 4.51
CA LEU A 45 -0.50 16.34 4.22
C LEU A 45 -1.98 16.04 4.48
N GLU A 46 -2.50 16.57 5.58
CA GLU A 46 -3.92 16.46 5.88
C GLU A 46 -4.78 17.11 4.80
N SER A 47 -4.36 18.25 4.27
CA SER A 47 -5.10 18.95 3.22
C SER A 47 -5.20 18.16 1.91
N LEU A 48 -4.33 17.19 1.65
CA LEU A 48 -4.38 16.38 0.43
C LEU A 48 -5.31 15.17 0.55
N THR A 49 -5.41 14.56 1.72
CA THR A 49 -6.07 13.27 1.91
C THR A 49 -7.20 13.26 2.93
N THR A 50 -7.45 14.40 3.61
CA THR A 50 -8.48 14.57 4.62
C THR A 50 -9.52 15.61 4.23
N GLY A 51 -10.58 15.71 5.01
CA GLY A 51 -11.68 16.65 4.75
C GLY A 51 -12.32 16.38 3.40
N ASP A 52 -12.76 17.41 2.74
CA ASP A 52 -13.47 17.35 1.44
C ASP A 52 -12.51 17.28 0.24
N TRP A 53 -11.42 16.50 0.34
CA TRP A 53 -10.38 16.41 -0.69
C TRP A 53 -10.95 16.08 -2.09
N TRP A 54 -12.02 15.29 -2.18
CA TRP A 54 -12.68 14.89 -3.44
C TRP A 54 -13.51 16.01 -4.09
N LYS A 55 -13.81 17.07 -3.35
CA LYS A 55 -14.52 18.24 -3.88
C LYS A 55 -13.57 19.27 -4.48
N ARG A 56 -12.27 19.13 -4.29
CA ARG A 56 -11.30 20.09 -4.78
C ARG A 56 -11.13 19.98 -6.28
N PRO A 57 -11.04 21.11 -6.99
CA PRO A 57 -10.69 21.10 -8.41
C PRO A 57 -9.33 20.41 -8.62
N SER A 58 -9.23 19.58 -9.63
CA SER A 58 -8.03 18.79 -9.97
C SER A 58 -6.76 19.63 -10.23
N ASN A 59 -6.89 20.96 -10.36
CA ASN A 59 -5.79 21.88 -10.68
C ASN A 59 -5.41 22.83 -9.53
N THR A 60 -5.96 22.65 -8.33
CA THR A 60 -5.53 23.46 -7.17
C THR A 60 -4.15 23.00 -6.74
N GLY A 61 -3.12 23.72 -7.19
CA GLY A 61 -1.75 23.51 -6.70
C GLY A 61 -1.66 23.74 -5.19
N VAL A 62 -0.82 22.97 -4.52
CA VAL A 62 -0.51 23.19 -3.10
C VAL A 62 0.32 24.46 -2.97
N PRO A 63 -0.09 25.46 -2.16
CA PRO A 63 0.69 26.65 -1.95
C PRO A 63 2.06 26.31 -1.37
N LEU A 64 3.12 26.78 -2.01
CA LEU A 64 4.51 26.68 -1.52
C LEU A 64 4.94 28.03 -0.95
N LYS A 65 5.98 27.98 -0.10
CA LYS A 65 6.64 29.21 0.40
C LYS A 65 7.13 30.05 -0.80
N GLY A 66 6.85 31.36 -0.79
CA GLY A 66 7.22 32.26 -1.89
C GLY A 66 6.22 32.35 -3.05
N GLY A 67 4.95 32.01 -2.84
CA GLY A 67 3.87 32.21 -3.83
C GLY A 67 3.85 31.18 -4.95
N ARG A 68 4.79 30.22 -4.98
CA ARG A 68 4.79 29.11 -5.93
C ARG A 68 3.69 28.11 -5.59
N LYS A 69 3.11 27.47 -6.59
CA LYS A 69 2.19 26.34 -6.41
C LYS A 69 2.85 25.08 -6.92
N ALA A 70 2.91 24.02 -6.08
CA ALA A 70 3.23 22.69 -6.57
C ALA A 70 2.02 22.11 -7.28
N ALA A 71 2.24 21.37 -8.36
CA ALA A 71 1.17 20.57 -8.95
C ALA A 71 0.63 19.61 -7.89
N ALA A 72 -0.66 19.70 -7.58
CA ALA A 72 -1.31 18.71 -6.72
C ALA A 72 -1.67 17.50 -7.59
N PRO A 73 -1.39 16.28 -7.14
CA PRO A 73 -1.88 15.10 -7.83
C PRO A 73 -3.41 15.09 -7.82
N ASN A 74 -4.00 14.61 -8.91
CA ASN A 74 -5.44 14.35 -8.92
C ASN A 74 -5.71 13.08 -8.10
N LEU A 75 -6.24 13.27 -6.90
CA LEU A 75 -6.60 12.16 -6.02
C LEU A 75 -8.04 11.67 -6.25
N ASN A 76 -8.86 12.44 -6.96
CA ASN A 76 -10.24 12.08 -7.26
C ASN A 76 -10.32 11.30 -8.58
N VAL A 77 -9.81 10.08 -8.55
CA VAL A 77 -9.85 9.17 -9.68
C VAL A 77 -11.23 8.49 -9.84
N PRO A 78 -11.56 7.94 -11.01
CA PRO A 78 -12.69 7.04 -11.19
C PRO A 78 -12.65 5.90 -10.16
N ARG A 79 -13.80 5.52 -9.60
CA ARG A 79 -13.81 4.59 -8.46
C ARG A 79 -13.47 3.15 -8.83
N ASP A 80 -13.54 2.80 -10.09
CA ASP A 80 -13.01 1.55 -10.64
C ASP A 80 -11.48 1.53 -10.80
N GLN A 81 -10.81 2.68 -10.63
CA GLN A 81 -9.36 2.87 -10.69
C GLN A 81 -8.76 3.22 -9.33
N VAL A 82 -9.50 3.02 -8.24
CA VAL A 82 -9.05 3.44 -6.90
C VAL A 82 -7.86 2.63 -6.40
N VAL A 83 -7.67 1.41 -6.84
CA VAL A 83 -6.45 0.63 -6.56
C VAL A 83 -5.37 1.07 -7.53
N ALA A 84 -4.38 1.82 -7.03
CA ALA A 84 -3.36 2.45 -7.84
C ALA A 84 -2.30 1.47 -8.33
N PHE A 85 -1.79 0.65 -7.42
CA PHE A 85 -0.80 -0.40 -7.71
C PHE A 85 -0.69 -1.36 -6.52
N ALA A 86 0.04 -2.45 -6.72
CA ALA A 86 0.47 -3.32 -5.65
C ALA A 86 1.92 -3.76 -5.87
N ILE A 87 2.63 -3.94 -4.78
CA ILE A 87 3.99 -4.50 -4.75
C ILE A 87 4.00 -5.73 -3.84
N TYR A 88 4.89 -6.66 -4.14
CA TYR A 88 5.01 -7.87 -3.35
C TYR A 88 6.47 -8.24 -3.08
N THR A 89 6.66 -9.05 -2.05
CA THR A 89 7.87 -9.80 -1.80
C THR A 89 7.50 -11.16 -1.21
N HIS A 90 8.29 -12.18 -1.48
CA HIS A 90 8.13 -13.47 -0.81
C HIS A 90 9.49 -14.01 -0.38
N GLN A 91 9.53 -14.63 0.79
CA GLN A 91 10.73 -15.24 1.35
C GLN A 91 10.32 -16.26 2.43
N ASN A 92 11.04 -17.38 2.51
CA ASN A 92 10.86 -18.40 3.54
C ASN A 92 9.41 -18.87 3.70
N GLY A 93 8.70 -19.08 2.60
CA GLY A 93 7.31 -19.53 2.61
C GLY A 93 6.31 -18.48 3.06
N VAL A 94 6.66 -17.20 3.07
CA VAL A 94 5.77 -16.08 3.38
C VAL A 94 5.71 -15.14 2.20
N LEU A 95 4.50 -14.86 1.72
CA LEU A 95 4.22 -13.82 0.74
C LEU A 95 3.64 -12.60 1.46
N LYS A 96 4.19 -11.44 1.16
CA LYS A 96 3.65 -10.13 1.59
C LYS A 96 3.31 -9.31 0.36
N ILE A 97 2.12 -8.73 0.35
CA ILE A 97 1.65 -7.83 -0.71
C ILE A 97 1.14 -6.55 -0.06
N THR A 98 1.55 -5.41 -0.57
CA THR A 98 0.98 -4.12 -0.21
C THR A 98 0.26 -3.55 -1.41
N GLY A 99 -1.07 -3.37 -1.29
CA GLY A 99 -1.87 -2.62 -2.25
C GLY A 99 -1.93 -1.16 -1.86
N GLN A 100 -1.60 -0.25 -2.77
CA GLN A 100 -1.79 1.18 -2.59
C GLN A 100 -3.09 1.62 -3.25
N LEU A 101 -3.91 2.32 -2.49
CA LEU A 101 -5.15 2.90 -2.99
C LEU A 101 -5.02 4.43 -3.08
N PHE A 102 -5.79 5.03 -3.98
CA PHE A 102 -6.14 6.44 -3.84
C PHE A 102 -7.07 6.63 -2.64
N PRO A 103 -7.12 7.84 -2.05
CA PRO A 103 -7.97 8.10 -0.89
C PRO A 103 -9.42 7.65 -1.12
N LEU A 104 -9.98 6.97 -0.14
CA LEU A 104 -11.36 6.53 -0.15
C LEU A 104 -12.29 7.67 0.23
N LYS A 105 -13.43 7.77 -0.44
CA LYS A 105 -14.47 8.76 -0.15
C LYS A 105 -15.26 8.33 1.09
N PRO A 106 -15.89 9.29 1.80
CA PRO A 106 -16.83 8.94 2.85
C PRO A 106 -17.91 7.97 2.35
N GLY A 107 -18.19 6.95 3.15
CA GLY A 107 -19.14 5.89 2.81
C GLY A 107 -18.55 4.72 1.99
N GLU A 108 -17.36 4.84 1.44
CA GLU A 108 -16.67 3.69 0.85
C GLU A 108 -16.10 2.80 1.95
N LYS A 109 -16.26 1.49 1.79
CA LYS A 109 -15.74 0.52 2.75
C LYS A 109 -14.22 0.57 2.77
N ARG A 110 -13.63 0.64 3.94
CA ARG A 110 -12.17 0.55 4.14
C ARG A 110 -11.75 -0.92 4.20
N GLU A 111 -11.96 -1.62 3.10
CA GLU A 111 -11.69 -3.05 2.97
C GLU A 111 -11.13 -3.32 1.59
N ALA A 112 -9.99 -4.03 1.53
CA ALA A 112 -9.41 -4.53 0.29
C ALA A 112 -9.32 -6.06 0.33
N ARG A 113 -9.43 -6.69 -0.83
CA ARG A 113 -9.33 -8.14 -1.01
C ARG A 113 -8.13 -8.48 -1.88
N LEU A 114 -7.46 -9.55 -1.53
CA LEU A 114 -6.45 -10.21 -2.35
C LEU A 114 -7.06 -11.46 -2.96
N GLU A 115 -6.94 -11.59 -4.26
CA GLU A 115 -7.41 -12.75 -5.00
C GLU A 115 -6.28 -13.34 -5.85
N PHE A 116 -6.25 -14.67 -5.93
CA PHE A 116 -5.34 -15.40 -6.83
C PHE A 116 -6.12 -16.08 -7.93
N LYS A 117 -5.53 -16.13 -9.13
CA LYS A 117 -6.12 -16.87 -10.24
C LYS A 117 -5.74 -18.35 -10.14
N ARG A 118 -6.73 -19.21 -9.91
CA ARG A 118 -6.56 -20.66 -9.82
C ARG A 118 -7.52 -21.35 -10.78
N ASN A 119 -7.01 -22.21 -11.64
CA ASN A 119 -7.80 -22.92 -12.66
C ASN A 119 -8.68 -21.97 -13.51
N GLY A 120 -8.13 -20.79 -13.85
CA GLY A 120 -8.84 -19.78 -14.63
C GLY A 120 -9.80 -18.88 -13.85
N LEU A 121 -10.10 -19.18 -12.59
CA LEU A 121 -11.03 -18.43 -11.74
C LEU A 121 -10.26 -17.59 -10.71
N TRP A 122 -10.80 -16.41 -10.38
CA TRP A 122 -10.32 -15.59 -9.27
C TRP A 122 -10.91 -16.10 -7.96
N VAL A 123 -10.04 -16.40 -7.01
CA VAL A 123 -10.39 -16.93 -5.68
C VAL A 123 -9.85 -15.98 -4.62
N GLU A 124 -10.72 -15.51 -3.72
CA GLU A 124 -10.32 -14.69 -2.58
C GLU A 124 -9.38 -15.48 -1.67
N ALA A 125 -8.23 -14.89 -1.37
CA ALA A 125 -7.21 -15.46 -0.52
C ALA A 125 -7.13 -14.78 0.84
N ASP A 126 -7.40 -13.47 0.88
CA ASP A 126 -7.34 -12.67 2.10
C ASP A 126 -8.14 -11.38 1.94
N LYS A 127 -8.53 -10.80 3.09
CA LYS A 127 -9.28 -9.56 3.18
C LYS A 127 -8.77 -8.76 4.37
N VAL A 128 -8.41 -7.49 4.12
CA VAL A 128 -7.81 -6.63 5.14
C VAL A 128 -8.42 -5.24 5.14
N GLU A 129 -8.27 -4.54 6.25
CA GLU A 129 -8.63 -3.13 6.36
C GLU A 129 -7.63 -2.26 5.59
N VAL A 130 -8.15 -1.25 4.87
CA VAL A 130 -7.34 -0.19 4.27
C VAL A 130 -6.97 0.81 5.35
N HIS A 131 -5.68 0.96 5.60
CA HIS A 131 -5.16 1.83 6.65
C HIS A 131 -5.31 3.31 6.26
N TYR A 132 -5.81 4.08 7.17
CA TYR A 132 -5.83 5.54 7.08
C TYR A 132 -4.67 6.11 7.91
N PRO A 133 -3.95 7.11 7.44
CA PRO A 133 -4.17 7.93 6.25
C PRO A 133 -3.34 7.50 5.03
N GLY A 134 -2.60 6.40 5.10
CA GLY A 134 -1.73 5.91 4.02
C GLY A 134 -2.51 5.38 2.82
N TRP A 135 -3.74 4.93 3.05
CA TRP A 135 -4.60 4.30 2.05
C TRP A 135 -3.96 3.06 1.46
N ASP A 136 -3.30 2.28 2.30
CA ASP A 136 -2.62 1.05 1.96
C ASP A 136 -3.29 -0.17 2.60
N ALA A 137 -3.15 -1.31 1.95
CA ALA A 137 -3.68 -2.59 2.40
C ALA A 137 -2.55 -3.61 2.43
N HIS A 138 -2.29 -4.22 3.59
CA HIS A 138 -1.20 -5.15 3.80
C HIS A 138 -1.72 -6.57 3.94
N PHE A 139 -1.38 -7.42 2.98
CA PHE A 139 -1.70 -8.83 2.98
C PHE A 139 -0.47 -9.65 3.37
N ARG A 140 -0.69 -10.74 4.11
CA ARG A 140 0.33 -11.68 4.51
C ARG A 140 -0.18 -13.11 4.39
N ILE A 141 0.40 -13.86 3.47
CA ILE A 141 0.05 -15.26 3.21
C ILE A 141 1.17 -16.15 3.72
N GLU A 142 0.86 -16.98 4.68
CA GLU A 142 1.75 -18.00 5.22
C GLU A 142 1.72 -19.27 4.34
N LYS A 143 2.78 -20.08 4.44
CA LYS A 143 2.95 -21.33 3.67
C LYS A 143 2.83 -21.09 2.16
N TRP A 144 3.41 -19.97 1.71
CA TRP A 144 3.44 -19.63 0.31
C TRP A 144 4.35 -20.59 -0.47
N ASP A 145 3.82 -21.14 -1.56
CA ASP A 145 4.61 -21.92 -2.52
C ASP A 145 5.33 -20.95 -3.48
N ASN A 146 6.62 -20.76 -3.27
CA ASN A 146 7.45 -19.86 -4.07
C ASN A 146 7.95 -20.48 -5.38
N THR A 147 7.56 -21.71 -5.69
CA THR A 147 7.98 -22.41 -6.92
C THR A 147 7.09 -22.08 -8.13
N LEU A 148 5.96 -21.40 -7.91
CA LEU A 148 4.95 -21.14 -8.94
C LEU A 148 4.85 -19.66 -9.28
N ASN A 149 4.58 -19.38 -10.57
CA ASN A 149 4.09 -18.09 -11.00
C ASN A 149 2.58 -18.02 -10.74
N VAL A 150 2.14 -17.04 -9.96
CA VAL A 150 0.72 -16.93 -9.56
C VAL A 150 0.18 -15.56 -9.93
N PRO A 151 -0.76 -15.46 -10.88
CA PRO A 151 -1.48 -14.22 -11.12
C PRO A 151 -2.30 -13.82 -9.90
N TYR A 152 -2.23 -12.55 -9.53
CA TYR A 152 -2.97 -11.98 -8.41
C TYR A 152 -3.69 -10.71 -8.79
N ARG A 153 -4.66 -10.32 -7.99
CA ARG A 153 -5.22 -8.97 -8.02
C ARG A 153 -5.54 -8.48 -6.61
N VAL A 154 -5.34 -7.19 -6.40
CA VAL A 154 -5.83 -6.46 -5.23
C VAL A 154 -7.11 -5.74 -5.65
N CYS A 155 -8.19 -5.96 -4.93
CA CYS A 155 -9.53 -5.47 -5.28
C CYS A 155 -10.07 -4.53 -4.19
N HIS A 156 -10.83 -3.52 -4.61
CA HIS A 156 -11.64 -2.67 -3.73
C HIS A 156 -13.05 -2.52 -4.30
N GLY A 157 -14.07 -2.71 -3.44
CA GLY A 157 -15.45 -2.70 -3.90
C GLY A 157 -15.71 -3.77 -4.97
N ALA A 158 -16.63 -3.47 -5.89
CA ALA A 158 -17.06 -4.45 -6.90
C ALA A 158 -16.23 -4.39 -8.21
N LYS A 159 -15.59 -3.27 -8.52
CA LYS A 159 -15.00 -3.04 -9.85
C LYS A 159 -13.51 -2.69 -9.83
N ALA A 160 -13.04 -2.03 -8.79
CA ALA A 160 -11.64 -1.60 -8.73
C ALA A 160 -10.72 -2.77 -8.48
N ASN A 161 -9.71 -2.92 -9.32
CA ASN A 161 -8.66 -3.89 -9.10
C ASN A 161 -7.34 -3.47 -9.77
N PHE A 162 -6.25 -4.01 -9.24
CA PHE A 162 -4.92 -3.98 -9.85
C PHE A 162 -4.44 -5.42 -9.98
N GLU A 163 -4.12 -5.83 -11.19
CA GLU A 163 -3.65 -7.18 -11.50
C GLU A 163 -2.13 -7.22 -11.67
N GLY A 164 -1.53 -8.30 -11.24
CA GLY A 164 -0.11 -8.56 -11.39
C GLY A 164 0.22 -10.05 -11.39
N LEU A 165 1.50 -10.35 -11.47
CA LEU A 165 2.03 -11.70 -11.43
C LEU A 165 3.05 -11.80 -10.29
N ILE A 166 2.81 -12.68 -9.32
CA ILE A 166 3.84 -13.11 -8.39
C ILE A 166 4.71 -14.10 -9.13
N ARG A 167 5.96 -13.75 -9.31
CA ARG A 167 6.92 -14.64 -9.99
C ARG A 167 7.43 -15.68 -9.00
N ARG A 168 7.75 -16.87 -9.53
CA ARG A 168 8.41 -17.89 -8.75
C ARG A 168 9.81 -17.44 -8.31
N ASP A 169 10.30 -17.99 -7.24
CA ASP A 169 11.68 -17.80 -6.80
C ASP A 169 12.65 -18.33 -7.90
N PRO A 170 13.60 -17.52 -8.34
CA PRO A 170 14.54 -17.91 -9.38
C PRO A 170 15.73 -18.73 -8.84
N SER A 171 15.60 -19.39 -7.70
CA SER A 171 16.67 -20.14 -7.02
C SER A 171 17.30 -21.27 -7.86
N ASP A 172 16.63 -21.68 -8.94
CA ASP A 172 17.12 -22.67 -9.90
C ASP A 172 17.89 -22.07 -11.09
N LYS A 173 18.05 -20.74 -11.13
CA LYS A 173 18.79 -20.06 -12.20
C LYS A 173 20.26 -19.89 -11.85
N ASP A 174 21.13 -20.14 -12.83
CA ASP A 174 22.57 -19.86 -12.72
C ASP A 174 22.87 -18.35 -12.74
N VAL A 175 22.01 -17.57 -13.38
CA VAL A 175 22.15 -16.11 -13.52
C VAL A 175 20.88 -15.41 -13.08
N ILE A 176 21.01 -14.51 -12.12
CA ILE A 176 19.92 -13.64 -11.65
C ILE A 176 20.05 -12.26 -12.30
N VAL A 177 18.99 -11.82 -12.95
CA VAL A 177 18.91 -10.49 -13.56
C VAL A 177 18.28 -9.51 -12.58
N VAL A 178 19.03 -8.47 -12.22
CA VAL A 178 18.58 -7.42 -11.31
C VAL A 178 18.44 -6.10 -12.06
N ALA A 179 17.29 -5.46 -11.98
CA ALA A 179 17.10 -4.09 -12.47
C ALA A 179 17.03 -3.12 -11.29
N ASN A 180 17.92 -2.12 -11.32
CA ASN A 180 17.92 -1.03 -10.37
C ASN A 180 17.26 0.20 -10.99
N LEU A 181 16.20 0.70 -10.35
CA LEU A 181 15.45 1.88 -10.76
C LEU A 181 15.70 3.02 -9.79
N SER A 182 16.58 3.94 -10.15
CA SER A 182 16.87 5.10 -9.32
C SER A 182 16.65 6.42 -10.05
N CYS A 183 16.48 7.49 -9.28
CA CYS A 183 16.45 8.88 -9.78
C CYS A 183 15.38 9.16 -10.87
N ASN A 184 14.24 8.47 -10.82
CA ASN A 184 13.16 8.72 -11.76
C ASN A 184 12.38 9.99 -11.38
N SER A 185 12.77 11.12 -11.98
CA SER A 185 12.12 12.41 -11.74
C SER A 185 10.76 12.51 -12.43
N SER A 186 9.75 12.98 -11.71
CA SER A 186 8.43 13.29 -12.27
C SER A 186 8.37 14.65 -12.99
N ARG A 187 9.47 15.42 -13.04
CA ARG A 187 9.47 16.79 -13.57
C ARG A 187 9.12 16.87 -15.05
N THR A 188 9.43 15.87 -15.83
CA THR A 188 9.17 15.84 -17.26
C THR A 188 7.77 15.38 -17.65
N GLY A 189 6.98 14.93 -16.67
CA GLY A 189 5.62 14.42 -16.91
C GLY A 189 5.54 13.33 -17.98
N GLY A 190 4.47 12.58 -18.01
CA GLY A 190 4.21 11.59 -19.05
C GLY A 190 4.63 10.16 -18.68
N PRO A 191 4.17 9.20 -19.49
CA PRO A 191 4.42 7.79 -19.27
C PRO A 191 5.90 7.46 -19.43
N ARG A 192 6.38 6.51 -18.63
CA ARG A 192 7.75 5.99 -18.72
C ARG A 192 7.81 4.76 -19.62
N LYS A 193 7.23 4.90 -20.81
CA LYS A 193 7.08 3.77 -21.74
C LYS A 193 8.41 3.09 -22.05
N GLU A 194 9.45 3.86 -22.33
CA GLU A 194 10.78 3.34 -22.67
C GLU A 194 11.39 2.54 -21.49
N ILE A 195 11.23 3.01 -20.27
CA ILE A 195 11.70 2.30 -19.07
C ILE A 195 10.93 0.99 -18.91
N VAL A 196 9.60 1.04 -19.06
CA VAL A 196 8.75 -0.15 -18.94
C VAL A 196 9.06 -1.17 -20.04
N ASP A 197 9.27 -0.72 -21.28
CA ASP A 197 9.59 -1.60 -22.40
C ASP A 197 10.97 -2.25 -22.22
N ASN A 198 11.97 -1.50 -21.73
CA ASN A 198 13.27 -2.06 -21.40
C ASN A 198 13.19 -3.09 -20.26
N LEU A 199 12.43 -2.80 -19.20
CA LEU A 199 12.21 -3.77 -18.13
C LEU A 199 11.55 -5.05 -18.63
N ARG A 200 10.56 -4.93 -19.52
CA ARG A 200 9.91 -6.08 -20.14
C ARG A 200 10.87 -6.88 -21.02
N HIS A 201 11.74 -6.18 -21.76
CA HIS A 201 12.74 -6.82 -22.62
C HIS A 201 13.78 -7.61 -21.83
N HIS A 202 14.28 -7.04 -20.74
CA HIS A 202 15.28 -7.68 -19.89
C HIS A 202 14.70 -8.70 -18.91
N ASP A 203 13.40 -8.67 -18.68
CA ASP A 203 12.66 -9.57 -17.81
C ASP A 203 13.36 -9.85 -16.46
N PRO A 204 13.65 -8.82 -15.66
CA PRO A 204 14.45 -8.99 -14.45
C PRO A 204 13.77 -9.86 -13.40
N ASP A 205 14.57 -10.63 -12.67
CA ASP A 205 14.10 -11.45 -11.55
C ASP A 205 13.85 -10.61 -10.30
N LEU A 206 14.59 -9.52 -10.14
CA LEU A 206 14.46 -8.59 -9.02
C LEU A 206 14.45 -7.15 -9.53
N LEU A 207 13.52 -6.37 -9.01
CA LEU A 207 13.48 -4.91 -9.14
C LEU A 207 13.92 -4.27 -7.83
N TYR A 208 14.86 -3.33 -7.89
CA TYR A 208 15.39 -2.60 -6.74
C TYR A 208 15.30 -1.10 -6.92
#